data_91f5519432c6c858bbafc30e7b7f4cf2
#
_entry.id   91f5519432c6c858bbafc30e7b7f4cf2
#
_cell.length_a   1.000
_cell.length_b   1.000
_cell.length_c   1.000
_cell.angle_alpha   90.00
_cell.angle_beta   90.00
_cell.angle_gamma   90.00
#
_symmetry.space_group_name_H-M   'P 1'
#
loop_
_entity.id
_entity.type
_entity.pdbx_description
1 polymer ?
#
loop_
_entity_poly.entity_id
_entity_poly.type
_entity_poly.pdbx_seq_one_letter_code
_entity_poly.pdbx_strand_id
1 'polypeptide(L)'
;FIILVTIQLFFIKLYEYKELEIFKYSGLKNSKILIILSSLSIIVGLFLILVFYNLSSNLKNAYLELKSNYTSDDKYLAVITKNGLWIKDKIDDKIIITNSVSISDKYLVKNFITEFDKNFNILRNIKSDKIDISRKKWKIIDAKIYVKNNYTENKSIYLKTNFDLDRIQKLYSNLSSLNLIQLYELRDNYKKLNYSITDLNLHLLKIAAFPVYLLLISIFASLIM
;
A
#
# COMPACT_ATOMS: atom_id res chain seq x y z
N PHE A 1 19.42 3.87 -13.16
CA PHE A 1 20.77 4.44 -13.29
C PHE A 1 21.85 3.34 -13.37
N ILE A 2 21.96 2.44 -12.38
CA ILE A 2 22.98 1.37 -12.35
C ILE A 2 23.00 0.54 -13.65
N ILE A 3 21.84 0.08 -14.12
CA ILE A 3 21.73 -0.72 -15.36
C ILE A 3 22.22 0.06 -16.58
N LEU A 4 21.87 1.35 -16.69
CA LEU A 4 22.35 2.19 -17.77
C LEU A 4 23.88 2.26 -17.80
N VAL A 5 24.49 2.55 -16.65
CA VAL A 5 25.95 2.61 -16.51
C VAL A 5 26.59 1.25 -16.79
N THR A 6 26.01 0.15 -16.28
CA THR A 6 26.52 -1.20 -16.53
C THR A 6 26.52 -1.58 -18.02
N ILE A 7 25.43 -1.23 -18.73
CA ILE A 7 25.35 -1.49 -20.18
C ILE A 7 26.35 -0.61 -20.94
N GLN A 8 26.52 0.65 -20.57
CA GLN A 8 27.53 1.51 -21.18
C GLN A 8 28.95 0.98 -20.96
N LEU A 9 29.29 0.61 -19.73
CA LEU A 9 30.61 -0.01 -19.43
C LEU A 9 30.82 -1.33 -20.18
N PHE A 10 29.77 -2.12 -20.35
CA PHE A 10 29.82 -3.33 -21.14
C PHE A 10 30.18 -3.02 -22.61
N PHE A 11 29.51 -2.06 -23.24
CA PHE A 11 29.82 -1.66 -24.61
C PHE A 11 31.22 -1.05 -24.75
N ILE A 12 31.66 -0.21 -23.80
CA ILE A 12 33.02 0.34 -23.79
C ILE A 12 34.04 -0.78 -23.81
N LYS A 13 33.90 -1.80 -22.97
CA LYS A 13 34.79 -2.96 -22.94
C LYS A 13 34.77 -3.74 -24.26
N LEU A 14 33.59 -4.00 -24.83
CA LEU A 14 33.47 -4.66 -26.13
C LEU A 14 34.20 -3.90 -27.24
N TYR A 15 34.20 -2.56 -27.17
CA TYR A 15 34.91 -1.71 -28.12
C TYR A 15 36.42 -1.77 -27.90
N GLU A 16 36.90 -1.59 -26.66
CA GLU A 16 38.30 -1.61 -26.28
C GLU A 16 38.99 -2.93 -26.64
N TYR A 17 38.30 -4.06 -26.41
CA TYR A 17 38.83 -5.40 -26.73
C TYR A 17 38.58 -5.83 -28.18
N LYS A 18 38.03 -4.96 -29.05
CA LYS A 18 37.63 -5.24 -30.44
C LYS A 18 36.69 -6.45 -30.60
N GLU A 19 36.02 -6.86 -29.56
CA GLU A 19 35.10 -8.00 -29.58
C GLU A 19 33.86 -7.72 -30.44
N LEU A 20 33.46 -6.46 -30.59
CA LEU A 20 32.41 -6.04 -31.53
C LEU A 20 32.71 -6.39 -32.97
N GLU A 21 34.00 -6.32 -33.40
CA GLU A 21 34.44 -6.74 -34.73
C GLU A 21 34.33 -8.26 -34.88
N ILE A 22 34.74 -9.02 -33.84
CA ILE A 22 34.63 -10.49 -33.81
C ILE A 22 33.16 -10.91 -33.95
N PHE A 23 32.24 -10.27 -33.23
CA PHE A 23 30.83 -10.55 -33.38
C PHE A 23 30.27 -10.22 -34.77
N LYS A 24 30.73 -9.14 -35.41
CA LYS A 24 30.38 -8.82 -36.80
C LYS A 24 30.92 -9.86 -37.78
N TYR A 25 32.14 -10.31 -37.62
CA TYR A 25 32.75 -11.40 -38.45
C TYR A 25 32.01 -12.73 -38.28
N SER A 26 31.45 -13.01 -37.08
CA SER A 26 30.63 -14.19 -36.83
C SER A 26 29.17 -14.06 -37.33
N GLY A 27 28.82 -12.96 -38.03
CA GLY A 27 27.52 -12.74 -38.63
C GLY A 27 26.47 -12.16 -37.66
N LEU A 28 26.88 -11.70 -36.46
CA LEU A 28 26.01 -11.01 -35.52
C LEU A 28 25.86 -9.54 -35.93
N LYS A 29 24.67 -9.20 -36.39
CA LYS A 29 24.30 -7.80 -36.67
C LYS A 29 24.10 -7.02 -35.36
N ASN A 30 24.37 -5.72 -35.36
CA ASN A 30 24.13 -4.85 -34.20
C ASN A 30 22.69 -4.96 -33.63
N SER A 31 21.70 -5.11 -34.51
CA SER A 31 20.30 -5.32 -34.09
C SER A 31 20.09 -6.60 -33.28
N LYS A 32 20.81 -7.69 -33.57
CA LYS A 32 20.74 -8.93 -32.79
C LYS A 32 21.36 -8.76 -31.41
N ILE A 33 22.47 -8.03 -31.28
CA ILE A 33 23.07 -7.71 -29.97
C ILE A 33 22.09 -6.89 -29.13
N LEU A 34 21.46 -5.90 -29.73
CA LEU A 34 20.44 -5.07 -29.07
C LEU A 34 19.24 -5.90 -28.58
N ILE A 35 18.73 -6.83 -29.41
CA ILE A 35 17.62 -7.72 -29.03
C ILE A 35 18.02 -8.61 -27.85
N ILE A 36 19.22 -9.17 -27.85
CA ILE A 36 19.71 -10.02 -26.76
C ILE A 36 19.80 -9.23 -25.46
N LEU A 37 20.38 -8.03 -25.48
CA LEU A 37 20.49 -7.17 -24.31
C LEU A 37 19.10 -6.73 -23.79
N SER A 38 18.21 -6.38 -24.69
CA SER A 38 16.83 -5.99 -24.34
C SER A 38 16.05 -7.15 -23.73
N SER A 39 16.17 -8.35 -24.29
CA SER A 39 15.53 -9.54 -23.73
C SER A 39 16.08 -9.90 -22.35
N LEU A 40 17.40 -9.80 -22.17
CA LEU A 40 18.04 -10.00 -20.86
C LEU A 40 17.55 -8.98 -19.83
N SER A 41 17.40 -7.72 -20.22
CA SER A 41 16.87 -6.65 -19.33
C SER A 41 15.45 -6.92 -18.86
N ILE A 42 14.58 -7.48 -19.72
CA ILE A 42 13.23 -7.90 -19.32
C ILE A 42 13.31 -9.04 -18.30
N ILE A 43 14.12 -10.06 -18.56
CA ILE A 43 14.29 -11.20 -17.65
C ILE A 43 14.78 -10.74 -16.28
N VAL A 44 15.78 -9.86 -16.25
CA VAL A 44 16.28 -9.25 -15.00
C VAL A 44 15.19 -8.45 -14.32
N GLY A 45 14.41 -7.66 -15.06
CA GLY A 45 13.29 -6.89 -14.52
C GLY A 45 12.22 -7.77 -13.88
N LEU A 46 11.84 -8.87 -14.52
CA LEU A 46 10.91 -9.85 -13.97
C LEU A 46 11.47 -10.53 -12.71
N PHE A 47 12.75 -10.92 -12.74
CA PHE A 47 13.42 -11.49 -11.58
C PHE A 47 13.43 -10.53 -10.38
N LEU A 48 13.73 -9.25 -10.62
CA LEU A 48 13.71 -8.22 -9.58
C LEU A 48 12.30 -8.06 -8.96
N ILE A 49 11.25 -8.12 -9.75
CA ILE A 49 9.88 -8.05 -9.23
C ILE A 49 9.54 -9.30 -8.43
N LEU A 50 9.79 -10.48 -8.97
CA LEU A 50 9.36 -11.73 -8.34
C LEU A 50 10.12 -12.05 -7.06
N VAL A 51 11.42 -11.72 -7.01
CA VAL A 51 12.29 -12.05 -5.87
C VAL A 51 12.51 -10.83 -4.98
N PHE A 52 13.15 -9.78 -5.51
CA PHE A 52 13.59 -8.65 -4.69
C PHE A 52 12.45 -7.78 -4.18
N TYR A 53 11.37 -7.60 -4.94
CA TYR A 53 10.23 -6.84 -4.45
C TYR A 53 9.59 -7.53 -3.24
N ASN A 54 9.36 -8.84 -3.33
CA ASN A 54 8.77 -9.60 -2.22
C ASN A 54 9.69 -9.63 -0.99
N LEU A 55 10.99 -9.81 -1.19
CA LEU A 55 11.98 -9.76 -0.11
C LEU A 55 12.00 -8.38 0.55
N SER A 56 12.07 -7.31 -0.25
CA SER A 56 12.11 -5.92 0.24
C SER A 56 10.83 -5.54 0.98
N SER A 57 9.66 -5.95 0.49
CA SER A 57 8.39 -5.68 1.17
C SER A 57 8.29 -6.38 2.52
N ASN A 58 8.73 -7.64 2.62
CA ASN A 58 8.75 -8.39 3.87
C ASN A 58 9.74 -7.76 4.88
N LEU A 59 10.94 -7.36 4.43
CA LEU A 59 11.90 -6.67 5.29
C LEU A 59 11.37 -5.32 5.78
N LYS A 60 10.70 -4.58 4.90
CA LYS A 60 10.06 -3.31 5.27
C LYS A 60 8.93 -3.53 6.29
N ASN A 61 8.12 -4.58 6.11
CA ASN A 61 7.08 -4.93 7.08
C ASN A 61 7.68 -5.25 8.45
N ALA A 62 8.70 -6.10 8.50
CA ALA A 62 9.42 -6.43 9.73
C ALA A 62 10.04 -5.20 10.40
N TYR A 63 10.61 -4.27 9.61
CA TYR A 63 11.11 -3.00 10.14
C TYR A 63 9.99 -2.14 10.77
N LEU A 64 8.82 -2.05 10.11
CA LEU A 64 7.68 -1.30 10.64
C LEU A 64 7.14 -1.92 11.92
N GLU A 65 7.12 -3.24 11.99
CA GLU A 65 6.70 -4.00 13.16
C GLU A 65 7.66 -3.79 14.35
N LEU A 66 8.98 -3.84 14.11
CA LEU A 66 9.98 -3.49 15.11
C LEU A 66 9.86 -2.03 15.55
N LYS A 67 9.71 -1.11 14.59
CA LYS A 67 9.55 0.31 14.89
C LYS A 67 8.32 0.57 15.76
N SER A 68 7.20 -0.12 15.55
CA SER A 68 5.99 0.06 16.33
C SER A 68 6.19 -0.28 17.81
N ASN A 69 7.07 -1.23 18.11
CA ASN A 69 7.41 -1.63 19.50
C ASN A 69 8.21 -0.56 20.26
N TYR A 70 8.93 0.32 19.56
CA TYR A 70 9.77 1.36 20.17
C TYR A 70 9.17 2.78 20.07
N THR A 71 8.16 2.97 19.23
CA THR A 71 7.47 4.25 19.07
C THR A 71 6.09 4.18 19.70
N SER A 72 5.73 5.18 20.50
CA SER A 72 4.40 5.29 21.12
C SER A 72 3.25 5.49 20.12
N ASP A 73 3.49 5.24 18.84
CA ASP A 73 2.49 5.29 17.75
C ASP A 73 1.51 4.10 17.75
N ASP A 74 1.71 3.12 18.63
CA ASP A 74 0.76 2.00 18.88
C ASP A 74 -0.64 2.46 19.33
N LYS A 75 -0.81 3.76 19.54
CA LYS A 75 -2.11 4.33 19.95
C LYS A 75 -3.16 4.26 18.87
N TYR A 76 -2.74 4.15 17.60
CA TYR A 76 -3.62 4.32 16.45
C TYR A 76 -3.36 3.23 15.41
N LEU A 77 -4.34 2.40 15.18
CA LEU A 77 -4.31 1.37 14.17
C LEU A 77 -5.57 1.45 13.30
N ALA A 78 -5.41 1.42 11.99
CA ALA A 78 -6.50 1.21 11.07
C ALA A 78 -6.13 0.10 10.08
N VAL A 79 -7.00 -0.90 9.95
CA VAL A 79 -6.78 -2.07 9.10
C VAL A 79 -8.04 -2.36 8.30
N ILE A 80 -7.89 -2.64 7.01
CA ILE A 80 -8.96 -3.13 6.15
C ILE A 80 -8.86 -4.65 6.07
N THR A 81 -9.96 -5.29 6.42
CA THR A 81 -10.14 -6.74 6.34
C THR A 81 -11.31 -7.07 5.42
N LYS A 82 -11.56 -8.37 5.19
CA LYS A 82 -12.76 -8.84 4.46
C LYS A 82 -14.07 -8.37 5.11
N ASN A 83 -14.06 -8.05 6.41
CA ASN A 83 -15.21 -7.65 7.20
C ASN A 83 -15.32 -6.12 7.37
N GLY A 84 -14.52 -5.35 6.66
CA GLY A 84 -14.54 -3.90 6.68
C GLY A 84 -13.30 -3.25 7.28
N LEU A 85 -13.44 -1.96 7.55
CA LEU A 85 -12.43 -1.12 8.17
C LEU A 85 -12.52 -1.24 9.68
N TRP A 86 -11.39 -1.51 10.31
CA TRP A 86 -11.21 -1.50 11.76
C TRP A 86 -10.28 -0.37 12.16
N ILE A 87 -10.73 0.49 13.06
CA ILE A 87 -9.93 1.60 13.61
C ILE A 87 -9.85 1.44 15.13
N LYS A 88 -8.62 1.35 15.64
CA LYS A 88 -8.34 1.45 17.07
C LYS A 88 -7.81 2.84 17.37
N ASP A 89 -8.47 3.56 18.24
CA ASP A 89 -8.08 4.90 18.68
C ASP A 89 -7.95 4.93 20.21
N LYS A 90 -7.07 5.78 20.72
CA LYS A 90 -6.93 6.01 22.16
C LYS A 90 -7.04 7.50 22.42
N ILE A 91 -8.09 7.90 23.13
CA ILE A 91 -8.37 9.29 23.46
C ILE A 91 -8.57 9.40 24.96
N ASP A 92 -7.81 10.25 25.55
CA ASP A 92 -7.80 10.44 27.00
C ASP A 92 -7.81 9.08 27.73
N ASP A 93 -7.85 8.44 28.36
CA ASP A 93 -7.80 7.11 28.97
C ASP A 93 -8.84 6.10 28.45
N LYS A 94 -9.46 6.37 27.30
CA LYS A 94 -10.43 5.47 26.65
C LYS A 94 -9.84 4.86 25.39
N ILE A 95 -10.19 3.59 25.17
CA ILE A 95 -9.87 2.87 23.93
C ILE A 95 -11.16 2.79 23.12
N ILE A 96 -11.12 3.23 21.88
CA ILE A 96 -12.25 3.24 20.95
C ILE A 96 -11.92 2.31 19.81
N ILE A 97 -12.74 1.29 19.60
CA ILE A 97 -12.66 0.39 18.45
C ILE A 97 -13.87 0.65 17.57
N THR A 98 -13.62 1.08 16.36
CA THR A 98 -14.65 1.30 15.33
C THR A 98 -14.51 0.26 14.25
N ASN A 99 -15.60 -0.42 13.93
CA ASN A 99 -15.73 -1.24 12.71
C ASN A 99 -16.72 -0.58 11.76
N SER A 100 -16.38 -0.52 10.48
CA SER A 100 -17.24 0.02 9.41
C SER A 100 -17.21 -0.88 8.22
N VAL A 101 -18.37 -1.18 7.64
CA VAL A 101 -18.45 -2.11 6.49
C VAL A 101 -17.84 -1.50 5.24
N SER A 102 -18.09 -0.20 5.00
CA SER A 102 -17.55 0.49 3.81
C SER A 102 -17.35 1.99 4.06
N ILE A 103 -16.65 2.63 3.13
CA ILE A 103 -16.54 4.09 3.01
C ILE A 103 -17.31 4.56 1.78
N SER A 104 -18.04 5.66 1.90
CA SER A 104 -18.67 6.36 0.78
C SER A 104 -18.41 7.85 0.92
N ASP A 105 -17.58 8.40 0.03
CA ASP A 105 -17.06 9.77 0.09
C ASP A 105 -16.41 10.07 1.45
N LYS A 106 -17.07 10.90 2.26
CA LYS A 106 -16.64 11.29 3.60
C LYS A 106 -17.34 10.54 4.73
N TYR A 107 -18.13 9.52 4.39
CA TYR A 107 -18.93 8.79 5.37
C TYR A 107 -18.43 7.36 5.54
N LEU A 108 -18.28 6.92 6.79
CA LEU A 108 -18.24 5.51 7.14
C LEU A 108 -19.68 4.98 7.19
N VAL A 109 -19.89 3.79 6.62
CA VAL A 109 -21.22 3.18 6.44
C VAL A 109 -21.31 1.87 7.21
N LYS A 110 -22.48 1.67 7.87
CA LYS A 110 -22.78 0.51 8.74
C LYS A 110 -21.72 0.31 9.81
N ASN A 111 -21.78 1.18 10.81
CA ASN A 111 -20.73 1.30 11.81
C ASN A 111 -21.12 0.65 13.12
N PHE A 112 -20.11 0.07 13.77
CA PHE A 112 -20.18 -0.42 15.13
C PHE A 112 -18.98 0.12 15.91
N ILE A 113 -19.21 0.88 16.97
CA ILE A 113 -18.19 1.49 17.80
C ILE A 113 -18.31 0.92 19.20
N THR A 114 -17.20 0.43 19.76
CA THR A 114 -17.09 0.03 21.15
C THR A 114 -16.10 0.94 21.86
N GLU A 115 -16.53 1.57 22.94
CA GLU A 115 -15.67 2.33 23.83
C GLU A 115 -15.35 1.49 25.06
N PHE A 116 -14.07 1.42 25.39
CA PHE A 116 -13.52 0.72 26.54
C PHE A 116 -12.85 1.71 27.50
N ASP A 117 -12.79 1.34 28.77
CA ASP A 117 -11.90 1.98 29.74
C ASP A 117 -10.45 1.49 29.59
N LYS A 118 -9.54 1.98 30.47
CA LYS A 118 -8.13 1.55 30.50
C LYS A 118 -7.95 0.05 30.74
N ASN A 119 -8.90 -0.58 31.41
CA ASN A 119 -8.85 -1.99 31.82
C ASN A 119 -9.58 -2.90 30.80
N PHE A 120 -9.92 -2.36 29.63
CA PHE A 120 -10.68 -3.06 28.59
C PHE A 120 -12.12 -3.45 29.01
N ASN A 121 -12.72 -2.80 30.02
CA ASN A 121 -14.14 -2.97 30.29
C ASN A 121 -14.94 -2.12 29.31
N ILE A 122 -16.04 -2.69 28.80
CA ILE A 122 -16.92 -2.01 27.84
C ILE A 122 -17.68 -0.88 28.58
N LEU A 123 -17.51 0.36 28.12
CA LEU A 123 -18.27 1.50 28.61
C LEU A 123 -19.61 1.64 27.89
N ARG A 124 -19.57 1.59 26.54
CA ARG A 124 -20.75 1.63 25.68
C ARG A 124 -20.48 1.10 24.30
N ASN A 125 -21.53 0.65 23.62
CA ASN A 125 -21.52 0.31 22.21
C ASN A 125 -22.40 1.30 21.45
N ILE A 126 -21.97 1.71 20.26
CA ILE A 126 -22.71 2.63 19.40
C ILE A 126 -22.85 2.00 18.03
N LYS A 127 -24.06 1.86 17.54
CA LYS A 127 -24.37 1.43 16.18
C LYS A 127 -24.92 2.60 15.38
N SER A 128 -24.51 2.76 14.15
CA SER A 128 -24.94 3.84 13.27
C SER A 128 -24.82 3.45 11.81
N ASP A 129 -25.72 3.92 10.97
CA ASP A 129 -25.64 3.69 9.53
C ASP A 129 -24.62 4.59 8.86
N LYS A 130 -24.40 5.82 9.37
CA LYS A 130 -23.47 6.78 8.79
C LYS A 130 -22.70 7.57 9.82
N ILE A 131 -21.38 7.75 9.59
CA ILE A 131 -20.50 8.61 10.39
C ILE A 131 -19.76 9.55 9.44
N ASP A 132 -19.89 10.86 9.62
CA ASP A 132 -19.08 11.87 8.91
C ASP A 132 -17.69 11.95 9.55
N ILE A 133 -16.67 11.61 8.78
CA ILE A 133 -15.24 11.56 9.18
C ILE A 133 -14.41 12.70 8.59
N SER A 134 -15.04 13.74 8.04
CA SER A 134 -14.34 14.89 7.44
C SER A 134 -13.39 15.60 8.41
N ARG A 135 -13.64 15.51 9.70
CA ARG A 135 -12.86 16.16 10.76
C ARG A 135 -12.59 15.18 11.90
N LYS A 136 -11.60 15.48 12.71
CA LYS A 136 -11.26 14.73 13.94
C LYS A 136 -12.35 14.70 15.02
N LYS A 137 -13.48 15.34 14.78
CA LYS A 137 -14.70 15.25 15.57
C LYS A 137 -15.78 14.62 14.70
N TRP A 138 -15.91 13.30 14.78
CA TRP A 138 -16.86 12.55 13.98
C TRP A 138 -18.29 12.86 14.38
N LYS A 139 -19.15 13.08 13.39
CA LYS A 139 -20.58 13.21 13.59
C LYS A 139 -21.24 11.88 13.26
N ILE A 140 -21.70 11.18 14.28
CA ILE A 140 -22.42 9.91 14.17
C ILE A 140 -23.89 10.23 13.98
N ILE A 141 -24.47 9.78 12.87
CA ILE A 141 -25.86 10.06 12.48
C ILE A 141 -26.71 8.85 12.85
N ASP A 142 -27.91 9.11 13.41
CA ASP A 142 -28.87 8.08 13.87
C ASP A 142 -28.23 7.04 14.79
N ALA A 143 -27.58 7.53 15.83
CA ALA A 143 -26.80 6.74 16.77
C ALA A 143 -27.70 5.95 17.74
N LYS A 144 -27.54 4.64 17.75
CA LYS A 144 -28.10 3.70 18.70
C LYS A 144 -27.05 3.36 19.75
N ILE A 145 -27.25 3.83 20.98
CA ILE A 145 -26.25 3.70 22.05
C ILE A 145 -26.74 2.64 23.05
N TYR A 146 -25.89 1.68 23.34
CA TYR A 146 -26.11 0.59 24.27
C TYR A 146 -25.16 0.76 25.46
N VAL A 147 -25.70 0.96 26.66
CA VAL A 147 -24.94 1.06 27.91
C VAL A 147 -25.50 0.04 28.88
N LYS A 148 -24.73 -1.03 29.17
CA LYS A 148 -25.23 -2.17 29.96
C LYS A 148 -26.53 -2.70 29.35
N ASN A 149 -27.65 -2.60 30.09
CA ASN A 149 -29.00 -3.04 29.66
C ASN A 149 -29.88 -1.90 29.13
N ASN A 150 -29.35 -0.68 29.03
CA ASN A 150 -30.10 0.47 28.55
C ASN A 150 -29.79 0.75 27.10
N TYR A 151 -30.83 1.20 26.38
CA TYR A 151 -30.75 1.55 24.96
C TYR A 151 -31.32 2.96 24.77
N THR A 152 -30.57 3.78 24.05
CA THR A 152 -31.01 5.17 23.71
C THR A 152 -30.72 5.44 22.24
N GLU A 153 -31.67 6.14 21.58
CA GLU A 153 -31.50 6.61 20.20
C GLU A 153 -31.28 8.12 20.19
N ASN A 154 -30.32 8.58 19.43
CA ASN A 154 -29.99 9.98 19.22
C ASN A 154 -29.87 10.30 17.74
N LYS A 155 -30.50 11.35 17.25
CA LYS A 155 -30.39 11.80 15.86
C LYS A 155 -28.96 12.10 15.43
N SER A 156 -28.13 12.62 16.31
CA SER A 156 -26.69 12.77 16.08
C SER A 156 -25.95 12.94 17.40
N ILE A 157 -24.74 12.34 17.44
CA ILE A 157 -23.78 12.53 18.53
C ILE A 157 -22.42 12.85 17.94
N TYR A 158 -21.56 13.48 18.73
CA TYR A 158 -20.19 13.76 18.33
C TYR A 158 -19.23 12.89 19.11
N LEU A 159 -18.27 12.30 18.39
CA LEU A 159 -17.18 11.51 18.95
C LEU A 159 -15.84 12.19 18.60
N LYS A 160 -15.08 12.59 19.61
CA LYS A 160 -13.69 13.06 19.40
C LYS A 160 -12.85 11.86 18.96
N THR A 161 -12.00 12.07 17.96
CA THR A 161 -11.12 11.04 17.42
C THR A 161 -9.82 11.67 16.92
N ASN A 162 -8.76 10.88 16.81
CA ASN A 162 -7.51 11.31 16.20
C ASN A 162 -7.49 11.07 14.68
N PHE A 163 -8.55 10.47 14.13
CA PHE A 163 -8.69 10.15 12.72
C PHE A 163 -9.62 11.12 12.00
N ASP A 164 -9.20 11.58 10.85
CA ASP A 164 -10.00 12.22 9.82
C ASP A 164 -9.88 11.40 8.52
N LEU A 165 -10.60 11.80 7.48
CA LEU A 165 -10.58 11.11 6.19
C LEU A 165 -9.16 10.96 5.64
N ASP A 166 -8.37 12.05 5.67
CA ASP A 166 -7.00 12.06 5.15
C ASP A 166 -6.07 11.12 5.92
N ARG A 167 -6.20 11.07 7.23
CA ARG A 167 -5.38 10.18 8.07
C ARG A 167 -5.76 8.72 7.85
N ILE A 168 -7.05 8.43 7.77
CA ILE A 168 -7.54 7.09 7.43
C ILE A 168 -6.96 6.66 6.08
N GLN A 169 -7.05 7.49 5.03
CA GLN A 169 -6.50 7.18 3.70
C GLN A 169 -4.98 6.97 3.72
N LYS A 170 -4.24 7.78 4.47
CA LYS A 170 -2.77 7.64 4.59
C LYS A 170 -2.32 6.36 5.30
N LEU A 171 -3.10 5.83 6.22
CA LEU A 171 -2.78 4.57 6.91
C LEU A 171 -2.81 3.36 5.98
N TYR A 172 -3.58 3.44 4.88
CA TYR A 172 -3.59 2.39 3.84
C TYR A 172 -2.44 2.52 2.84
N SER A 173 -1.73 3.65 2.84
CA SER A 173 -0.80 4.01 1.76
C SER A 173 0.58 3.35 1.86
N ASN A 174 0.85 2.51 2.87
CA ASN A 174 2.13 1.81 2.96
C ASN A 174 2.17 0.55 2.07
N LEU A 175 1.70 0.72 0.81
CA LEU A 175 1.59 -0.36 -0.17
C LEU A 175 2.92 -1.07 -0.44
N SER A 176 4.04 -0.36 -0.26
CA SER A 176 5.38 -0.91 -0.48
C SER A 176 5.87 -1.87 0.62
N SER A 177 5.14 -2.03 1.73
CA SER A 177 5.40 -3.05 2.74
C SER A 177 4.59 -4.33 2.50
N LEU A 178 3.74 -4.35 1.47
CA LEU A 178 2.94 -5.50 1.09
C LEU A 178 3.60 -6.24 -0.07
N ASN A 179 3.63 -7.57 -0.01
CA ASN A 179 4.07 -8.38 -1.12
C ASN A 179 3.01 -8.42 -2.24
N LEU A 180 3.36 -8.97 -3.40
CA LEU A 180 2.46 -8.98 -4.57
C LEU A 180 1.12 -9.66 -4.27
N ILE A 181 1.12 -10.78 -3.55
CA ILE A 181 -0.10 -11.53 -3.21
C ILE A 181 -1.00 -10.67 -2.32
N GLN A 182 -0.43 -10.07 -1.27
CA GLN A 182 -1.16 -9.17 -0.36
C GLN A 182 -1.74 -7.95 -1.07
N LEU A 183 -1.02 -7.39 -2.06
CA LEU A 183 -1.54 -6.26 -2.86
C LEU A 183 -2.77 -6.67 -3.69
N TYR A 184 -2.77 -7.85 -4.30
CA TYR A 184 -3.94 -8.34 -5.04
C TYR A 184 -5.11 -8.64 -4.12
N GLU A 185 -4.89 -9.28 -2.97
CA GLU A 185 -5.92 -9.51 -1.95
C GLU A 185 -6.51 -8.20 -1.43
N LEU A 186 -5.66 -7.20 -1.15
CA LEU A 186 -6.08 -5.88 -0.72
C LEU A 186 -6.94 -5.20 -1.80
N ARG A 187 -6.55 -5.29 -3.07
CA ARG A 187 -7.33 -4.78 -4.20
C ARG A 187 -8.73 -5.36 -4.25
N ASP A 188 -8.86 -6.67 -4.06
CA ASP A 188 -10.17 -7.34 -4.08
C ASP A 188 -11.02 -6.94 -2.87
N ASN A 189 -10.40 -6.79 -1.69
CA ASN A 189 -11.08 -6.31 -0.51
C ASN A 189 -11.57 -4.87 -0.69
N TYR A 190 -10.74 -3.98 -1.27
CA TYR A 190 -11.13 -2.60 -1.57
C TYR A 190 -12.32 -2.53 -2.50
N LYS A 191 -12.31 -3.32 -3.59
CA LYS A 191 -13.45 -3.40 -4.52
C LYS A 191 -14.74 -3.84 -3.83
N LYS A 192 -14.68 -4.91 -3.02
CA LYS A 192 -15.86 -5.45 -2.30
C LYS A 192 -16.45 -4.46 -1.30
N LEU A 193 -15.61 -3.62 -0.70
CA LEU A 193 -15.98 -2.68 0.34
C LEU A 193 -16.23 -1.25 -0.20
N ASN A 194 -16.19 -1.07 -1.53
CA ASN A 194 -16.35 0.20 -2.23
C ASN A 194 -15.32 1.28 -1.83
N TYR A 195 -14.05 0.86 -1.54
CA TYR A 195 -12.94 1.78 -1.33
C TYR A 195 -12.30 2.19 -2.64
N SER A 196 -11.65 3.37 -2.65
CA SER A 196 -10.87 3.81 -3.80
C SER A 196 -9.68 2.87 -4.03
N ILE A 197 -9.59 2.33 -5.25
CA ILE A 197 -8.50 1.45 -5.69
C ILE A 197 -7.44 2.19 -6.51
N THR A 198 -7.55 3.51 -6.66
CA THR A 198 -6.71 4.32 -7.58
C THR A 198 -5.24 4.22 -7.21
N ASP A 199 -4.89 4.48 -5.95
CA ASP A 199 -3.49 4.46 -5.49
C ASP A 199 -2.89 3.05 -5.56
N LEU A 200 -3.71 2.03 -5.25
CA LEU A 200 -3.30 0.65 -5.35
C LEU A 200 -3.02 0.23 -6.80
N ASN A 201 -3.91 0.60 -7.73
CA ASN A 201 -3.72 0.32 -9.15
C ASN A 201 -2.50 1.06 -9.70
N LEU A 202 -2.27 2.32 -9.31
CA LEU A 202 -1.07 3.07 -9.67
C LEU A 202 0.20 2.40 -9.14
N HIS A 203 0.18 1.89 -7.92
CA HIS A 203 1.31 1.16 -7.35
C HIS A 203 1.58 -0.15 -8.10
N LEU A 204 0.55 -0.94 -8.39
CA LEU A 204 0.67 -2.16 -9.19
C LEU A 204 1.16 -1.88 -10.62
N LEU A 205 0.67 -0.79 -11.25
CA LEU A 205 1.13 -0.36 -12.57
C LEU A 205 2.61 0.02 -12.56
N LYS A 206 3.09 0.73 -11.54
CA LYS A 206 4.52 1.06 -11.38
C LYS A 206 5.37 -0.21 -11.31
N ILE A 207 4.93 -1.22 -10.56
CA ILE A 207 5.64 -2.50 -10.46
C ILE A 207 5.64 -3.19 -11.84
N ALA A 208 4.49 -3.31 -12.49
CA ALA A 208 4.35 -3.98 -13.78
C ALA A 208 5.11 -3.28 -14.92
N ALA A 209 5.22 -1.95 -14.88
CA ALA A 209 5.97 -1.18 -15.88
C ALA A 209 7.49 -1.26 -15.71
N PHE A 210 8.00 -1.76 -14.58
CA PHE A 210 9.42 -1.77 -14.29
C PHE A 210 10.27 -2.55 -15.30
N PRO A 211 9.91 -3.77 -15.78
CA PRO A 211 10.68 -4.49 -16.81
C PRO A 211 10.71 -3.74 -18.15
N VAL A 212 9.60 -3.08 -18.51
CA VAL A 212 9.52 -2.25 -19.72
C VAL A 212 10.44 -1.03 -19.60
N TYR A 213 10.48 -0.41 -18.43
CA TYR A 213 11.41 0.69 -18.14
C TYR A 213 12.87 0.25 -18.28
N LEU A 214 13.26 -0.95 -17.79
CA LEU A 214 14.60 -1.48 -17.94
C LEU A 214 14.94 -1.79 -19.39
N LEU A 215 14.00 -2.31 -20.18
CA LEU A 215 14.14 -2.51 -21.61
C LEU A 215 14.41 -1.19 -22.32
N LEU A 216 13.63 -0.15 -22.06
CA LEU A 216 13.82 1.17 -22.68
C LEU A 216 15.19 1.77 -22.35
N ILE A 217 15.62 1.65 -21.08
CA ILE A 217 16.96 2.09 -20.67
C ILE A 217 18.05 1.32 -21.40
N SER A 218 17.91 0.01 -21.59
CA SER A 218 18.92 -0.79 -22.30
C SER A 218 19.02 -0.42 -23.78
N ILE A 219 17.88 -0.19 -24.43
CA ILE A 219 17.85 0.32 -25.81
C ILE A 219 18.51 1.70 -25.88
N PHE A 220 18.15 2.60 -24.99
CA PHE A 220 18.70 3.96 -24.96
C PHE A 220 20.22 3.95 -24.73
N ALA A 221 20.70 3.15 -23.78
CA ALA A 221 22.13 2.99 -23.52
C ALA A 221 22.90 2.47 -24.75
N SER A 222 22.29 1.53 -25.50
CA SER A 222 22.91 0.98 -26.71
C SER A 222 22.88 1.91 -27.93
N LEU A 223 21.98 2.90 -27.96
CA LEU A 223 21.91 3.91 -29.03
C LEU A 223 22.93 5.05 -28.85
N ILE A 224 23.37 5.29 -27.61
CA ILE A 224 24.37 6.32 -27.28
C ILE A 224 25.79 5.85 -27.64
N MET A 225 26.02 4.55 -27.72
CA MET A 225 27.30 3.92 -28.04
C MET A 225 27.42 3.52 -29.52
#